data_7edef3120d68d33e9ce62636ec916970
#
_entry.id   7edef3120d68d33e9ce62636ec916970
#
_cell.length_a   1.000
_cell.length_b   1.000
_cell.length_c   1.000
_cell.angle_alpha   90.00
_cell.angle_beta   90.00
_cell.angle_gamma   90.00
#
_symmetry.space_group_name_H-M   'P 1'
#
loop_
_entity.id
_entity.type
_entity.pdbx_description
1 polymer ?
#
loop_
_entity_poly.entity_id
_entity_poly.type
_entity_poly.pdbx_seq_one_letter_code
_entity_poly.pdbx_strand_id
1 'polypeptide(L)' 'LTNWLIRLGVSPAVAAEDACKMEHVISDASMEAIKRHAMGHIQ' A
#
# COMPACT_ATOMS: atom_id res chain seq x y z
N LEU A 1 1.69 -0.83 3.17
CA LEU A 1 0.58 -0.46 2.27
C LEU A 1 -0.76 -0.32 2.97
N THR A 2 -0.98 -1.12 3.99
CA THR A 2 -2.24 -1.05 4.72
C THR A 2 -2.49 0.36 5.26
N ASN A 3 -1.50 0.95 5.91
CA ASN A 3 -1.63 2.30 6.45
C ASN A 3 -1.86 3.33 5.36
N TRP A 4 -1.23 3.16 4.22
CA TRP A 4 -1.40 4.06 3.10
C TRP A 4 -2.84 4.03 2.59
N LEU A 5 -3.39 2.82 2.45
CA LEU A 5 -4.76 2.67 2.00
C LEU A 5 -5.75 3.27 3.01
N ILE A 6 -5.47 3.10 4.29
CA ILE A 6 -6.31 3.68 5.32
C ILE A 6 -6.34 5.21 5.21
N ARG A 7 -5.19 5.81 4.93
CA ARG A 7 -5.11 7.25 4.73
C ARG A 7 -5.92 7.71 3.54
N LEU A 8 -6.04 6.86 2.53
CA LEU A 8 -6.85 7.19 1.34
C LEU A 8 -8.34 7.04 1.60
N GLY A 9 -8.72 6.55 2.75
CA GLY A 9 -10.13 6.42 3.10
C GLY A 9 -10.65 4.99 3.08
N VAL A 10 -9.78 4.02 2.90
CA VAL A 10 -10.16 2.61 2.89
C VAL A 10 -10.27 2.10 4.32
N SER A 11 -11.31 1.32 4.62
CA SER A 11 -11.49 0.78 5.97
C SER A 11 -10.32 -0.14 6.32
N PRO A 12 -9.94 -0.24 7.61
CA PRO A 12 -8.79 -1.05 8.01
C PRO A 12 -8.88 -2.51 7.56
N ALA A 13 -10.05 -3.12 7.66
CA ALA A 13 -10.21 -4.52 7.26
C ALA A 13 -9.99 -4.69 5.76
N VAL A 14 -10.58 -3.82 4.95
CA VAL A 14 -10.42 -3.87 3.50
C VAL A 14 -9.00 -3.51 3.11
N ALA A 15 -8.41 -2.52 3.78
CA ALA A 15 -7.04 -2.10 3.49
C ALA A 15 -6.05 -3.25 3.70
N ALA A 16 -6.20 -3.99 4.79
CA ALA A 16 -5.31 -5.12 5.07
C ALA A 16 -5.45 -6.21 4.00
N GLU A 17 -6.68 -6.52 3.63
CA GLU A 17 -6.94 -7.54 2.63
C GLU A 17 -6.39 -7.13 1.26
N ASP A 18 -6.67 -5.91 0.85
CA ASP A 18 -6.24 -5.41 -0.45
C ASP A 18 -4.72 -5.28 -0.53
N ALA A 19 -4.09 -4.81 0.54
CA ALA A 19 -2.64 -4.70 0.57
C ALA A 19 -1.99 -6.06 0.35
N CYS A 20 -2.52 -7.11 0.98
CA CYS A 20 -2.02 -8.45 0.81
C CYS A 20 -2.17 -8.92 -0.65
N LYS A 21 -3.33 -8.66 -1.25
CA LYS A 21 -3.57 -9.03 -2.65
C LYS A 21 -2.62 -8.29 -3.58
N MET A 22 -2.43 -7.00 -3.35
CA MET A 22 -1.56 -6.20 -4.19
C MET A 22 -0.13 -6.73 -4.18
N GLU A 23 0.35 -7.16 -3.00
CA GLU A 23 1.69 -7.70 -2.89
C GLU A 23 1.87 -8.98 -3.70
N HIS A 24 0.78 -9.68 -3.98
CA HIS A 24 0.85 -10.95 -4.71
C HIS A 24 0.70 -10.80 -6.22
N VAL A 25 0.19 -9.65 -6.69
CA VAL A 25 -0.10 -9.51 -8.12
C VAL A 25 0.78 -8.50 -8.85
N ILE A 26 1.54 -7.70 -8.14
CA ILE A 26 2.42 -6.74 -8.81
C ILE A 26 3.87 -7.15 -8.60
N SER A 27 4.76 -6.59 -9.44
CA SER A 27 6.17 -6.91 -9.35
C SER A 27 6.80 -6.27 -8.11
N ASP A 28 7.95 -6.84 -7.70
CA ASP A 28 8.69 -6.28 -6.58
C ASP A 28 9.11 -4.85 -6.87
N ALA A 29 9.48 -4.57 -8.10
CA ALA A 29 9.89 -3.21 -8.49
C ALA A 29 8.76 -2.21 -8.29
N SER A 30 7.56 -2.57 -8.72
CA SER A 30 6.41 -1.69 -8.55
C SER A 30 6.04 -1.54 -7.09
N MET A 31 6.09 -2.62 -6.33
CA MET A 31 5.78 -2.57 -4.91
C MET A 31 6.77 -1.66 -4.18
N GLU A 32 8.06 -1.76 -4.51
CA GLU A 32 9.08 -0.91 -3.91
C GLU A 32 8.83 0.57 -4.22
N ALA A 33 8.46 0.86 -5.46
CA ALA A 33 8.18 2.23 -5.87
C ALA A 33 6.98 2.80 -5.10
N ILE A 34 5.93 2.01 -4.96
CA ILE A 34 4.75 2.43 -4.22
C ILE A 34 5.08 2.69 -2.76
N LYS A 35 5.85 1.79 -2.16
CA LYS A 35 6.24 1.95 -0.76
C LYS A 35 7.07 3.21 -0.55
N ARG A 36 7.99 3.48 -1.46
CA ARG A 36 8.81 4.69 -1.36
C ARG A 36 7.95 5.93 -1.44
N HIS A 37 7.01 5.96 -2.35
CA HIS A 37 6.14 7.11 -2.50
C HIS A 37 5.27 7.30 -1.25
N ALA A 38 4.71 6.21 -0.75
CA ALA A 38 3.84 6.27 0.41
C ALA A 38 4.59 6.76 1.65
N MET A 39 5.83 6.32 1.83
CA MET A 39 6.63 6.67 3.00
C MET A 39 7.36 7.99 2.82
N GLY A 40 7.94 8.21 1.67
CA GLY A 40 8.70 9.41 1.39
C GLY A 40 7.84 10.65 1.35
N HIS A 41 6.57 10.48 1.10
CA HIS A 41 5.65 11.60 1.00
C HIS A 41 5.43 12.31 2.33
N ILE A 42 5.85 11.69 3.39
CA ILE A 42 5.67 12.23 4.73
C ILE A 42 6.66 13.33 5.06
N GLN A 43 7.71 13.44 4.30
CA GLN A 43 8.76 14.43 4.56
C GLN A 43 8.35 15.85 4.22
#